data_579b7c54eb2a4f0989c5b2249a0bb749
#
_entry.id   579b7c54eb2a4f0989c5b2249a0bb749
#
_cell.length_a   1.000
_cell.length_b   1.000
_cell.length_c   1.000
_cell.angle_alpha   90.00
_cell.angle_beta   90.00
_cell.angle_gamma   90.00
#
_symmetry.space_group_name_H-M   'P 1'
#
loop_
_entity.id
_entity.type
_entity.pdbx_description
1 polymer ?
#
loop_
_entity_poly.entity_id
_entity_poly.type
_entity_poly.pdbx_seq_one_letter_code
_entity_poly.pdbx_strand_id
1 'polypeptide(L)'
;MVGTGRRNSHLMAIAPTATNSTIAGGKTPAMEKRFENIYTQKTKSGTFEVVEPALVRVLDRHGINTPETLKSIKDNDGSVQHLEILTDNEKMYLRTAFEVDQMWIVEHAAVAQEFVCQAISVNLFFMPDVPREYVNAVHFHMWKRGLKSRYYVRTKPVKSGDAFADKLIERIQTIDYSKHSTFESCLACEG
;
A
#
# COMPACT_ATOMS: atom_id res chain seq x y z
N MET A 1 33.71 12.79 -14.49
CA MET A 1 33.28 12.59 -15.89
C MET A 1 33.35 13.93 -16.60
N VAL A 2 34.42 14.15 -17.28
CA VAL A 2 34.62 15.38 -18.07
C VAL A 2 34.32 15.01 -19.51
N GLY A 3 33.40 15.69 -20.16
CA GLY A 3 33.35 15.74 -21.61
C GLY A 3 32.08 15.32 -22.35
N THR A 4 30.99 14.89 -21.70
CA THR A 4 29.68 14.76 -22.36
C THR A 4 28.67 15.65 -21.71
N GLY A 5 28.47 16.84 -22.24
CA GLY A 5 27.44 17.75 -21.81
C GLY A 5 26.09 17.04 -21.88
N ARG A 6 25.37 16.97 -20.74
CA ARG A 6 23.99 16.50 -20.71
C ARG A 6 23.05 17.68 -20.92
N ARG A 7 22.09 17.51 -21.79
CA ARG A 7 21.07 18.54 -22.04
C ARG A 7 20.17 18.77 -20.81
N ASN A 8 19.88 17.69 -20.08
CA ASN A 8 19.00 17.71 -18.90
C ASN A 8 19.77 17.25 -17.67
N SER A 9 19.57 17.92 -16.54
CA SER A 9 20.18 17.55 -15.25
C SER A 9 19.57 16.27 -14.65
N HIS A 10 18.28 16.01 -14.94
CA HIS A 10 17.55 14.84 -14.48
C HIS A 10 16.88 14.15 -15.67
N LEU A 11 16.92 12.83 -15.67
CA LEU A 11 16.44 12.00 -16.78
C LEU A 11 15.29 11.08 -16.39
N MET A 12 15.21 10.67 -15.13
CA MET A 12 14.27 9.66 -14.67
C MET A 12 13.60 10.07 -13.35
N ALA A 13 12.30 9.80 -13.25
CA ALA A 13 11.48 9.94 -12.06
C ALA A 13 10.43 8.83 -12.03
N ILE A 14 9.94 8.47 -10.84
CA ILE A 14 8.75 7.63 -10.69
C ILE A 14 7.65 8.51 -10.11
N ALA A 15 6.67 8.82 -10.99
CA ALA A 15 5.50 9.61 -10.64
C ALA A 15 4.41 8.76 -9.97
N PRO A 16 3.39 9.36 -9.31
CA PRO A 16 2.32 8.61 -8.65
C PRO A 16 1.42 7.79 -9.59
N THR A 17 1.31 8.16 -10.85
CA THR A 17 0.62 7.46 -11.96
C THR A 17 -0.82 6.98 -11.69
N ALA A 18 -1.54 7.58 -10.73
CA ALA A 18 -2.87 7.11 -10.30
C ALA A 18 -3.90 7.04 -11.45
N THR A 19 -3.93 8.05 -12.33
CA THR A 19 -4.83 8.06 -13.49
C THR A 19 -4.30 7.20 -14.61
N ASN A 20 -2.99 7.26 -14.89
CA ASN A 20 -2.37 6.50 -15.97
C ASN A 20 -2.45 4.99 -15.74
N SER A 21 -2.38 4.53 -14.48
CA SER A 21 -2.53 3.12 -14.12
C SER A 21 -3.88 2.54 -14.53
N THR A 22 -4.94 3.34 -14.50
CA THR A 22 -6.28 2.94 -14.97
C THR A 22 -6.30 2.71 -16.47
N ILE A 23 -5.68 3.61 -17.24
CA ILE A 23 -5.58 3.49 -18.71
C ILE A 23 -4.67 2.31 -19.09
N ALA A 24 -3.63 2.05 -18.31
CA ALA A 24 -2.71 0.93 -18.50
C ALA A 24 -3.27 -0.45 -18.09
N GLY A 25 -4.57 -0.62 -18.06
CA GLY A 25 -5.25 -1.89 -17.77
C GLY A 25 -5.41 -2.18 -16.28
N GLY A 26 -5.61 -1.15 -15.48
CA GLY A 26 -5.91 -1.29 -14.06
C GLY A 26 -4.72 -1.79 -13.22
N LYS A 27 -3.51 -1.44 -13.58
CA LYS A 27 -2.31 -1.74 -12.78
C LYS A 27 -2.25 -0.88 -11.52
N THR A 28 -1.43 -1.30 -10.55
CA THR A 28 -1.18 -0.50 -9.34
C THR A 28 -0.51 0.82 -9.70
N PRO A 29 -0.85 1.93 -9.02
CA PRO A 29 -0.13 3.18 -9.20
C PRO A 29 1.24 3.12 -8.53
N ALA A 30 2.23 3.76 -9.10
CA ALA A 30 3.61 3.87 -8.61
C ALA A 30 4.22 2.53 -8.13
N MET A 31 4.74 2.50 -6.89
CA MET A 31 5.51 1.37 -6.33
C MET A 31 4.69 0.49 -5.39
N GLU A 32 3.64 1.02 -4.81
CA GLU A 32 2.85 0.37 -3.78
C GLU A 32 1.69 -0.46 -4.34
N LYS A 33 1.15 -1.32 -3.49
CA LYS A 33 -0.09 -2.06 -3.76
C LYS A 33 -1.31 -1.12 -3.76
N ARG A 34 -2.43 -1.61 -4.32
CA ARG A 34 -3.72 -0.92 -4.20
C ARG A 34 -4.17 -0.84 -2.75
N PHE A 35 -4.85 0.24 -2.42
CA PHE A 35 -5.41 0.44 -1.08
C PHE A 35 -6.61 -0.49 -0.79
N GLU A 36 -7.37 -0.90 -1.82
CA GLU A 36 -8.49 -1.84 -1.74
C GLU A 36 -8.58 -2.67 -3.02
N ASN A 37 -9.05 -3.92 -2.94
CA ASN A 37 -9.28 -4.76 -4.11
C ASN A 37 -10.60 -4.42 -4.84
N ILE A 38 -11.54 -3.80 -4.13
CA ILE A 38 -12.79 -3.26 -4.69
C ILE A 38 -12.96 -1.84 -4.13
N TYR A 39 -13.08 -0.86 -5.01
CA TYR A 39 -13.23 0.54 -4.60
C TYR A 39 -14.11 1.32 -5.55
N THR A 40 -14.63 2.43 -5.07
CA THR A 40 -15.45 3.34 -5.86
C THR A 40 -14.59 4.47 -6.43
N GLN A 41 -14.53 4.56 -7.74
CA GLN A 41 -13.84 5.64 -8.45
C GLN A 41 -14.83 6.70 -8.92
N LYS A 42 -14.64 7.93 -8.46
CA LYS A 42 -15.38 9.09 -8.93
C LYS A 42 -14.61 9.78 -10.05
N THR A 43 -15.28 9.98 -11.17
CA THR A 43 -14.75 10.71 -12.34
C THR A 43 -15.71 11.83 -12.73
N LYS A 44 -15.31 12.69 -13.66
CA LYS A 44 -16.20 13.70 -14.25
C LYS A 44 -17.42 13.07 -14.97
N SER A 45 -17.26 11.86 -15.47
CA SER A 45 -18.31 11.12 -16.22
C SER A 45 -19.24 10.30 -15.32
N GLY A 46 -18.96 10.22 -14.02
CA GLY A 46 -19.77 9.45 -13.08
C GLY A 46 -18.97 8.73 -12.01
N THR A 47 -19.68 7.87 -11.29
CA THR A 47 -19.13 7.04 -10.23
C THR A 47 -19.13 5.59 -10.67
N PHE A 48 -17.99 4.94 -10.65
CA PHE A 48 -17.80 3.57 -11.10
C PHE A 48 -17.25 2.71 -9.98
N GLU A 49 -17.72 1.48 -9.87
CA GLU A 49 -17.11 0.48 -9.03
C GLU A 49 -15.99 -0.21 -9.82
N VAL A 50 -14.80 -0.25 -9.24
CA VAL A 50 -13.62 -0.87 -9.84
C VAL A 50 -13.24 -2.08 -9.01
N VAL A 51 -13.16 -3.24 -9.66
CA VAL A 51 -12.71 -4.49 -9.07
C VAL A 51 -11.31 -4.81 -9.63
N GLU A 52 -10.39 -5.21 -8.76
CA GLU A 52 -9.05 -5.61 -9.18
C GLU A 52 -9.13 -6.82 -10.13
N PRO A 53 -8.58 -6.72 -11.36
CA PRO A 53 -8.65 -7.83 -12.32
C PRO A 53 -8.02 -9.15 -11.82
N ALA A 54 -7.03 -9.05 -10.93
CA ALA A 54 -6.42 -10.23 -10.32
C ALA A 54 -7.40 -10.92 -9.33
N LEU A 55 -8.17 -10.13 -8.57
CA LEU A 55 -9.21 -10.65 -7.70
C LEU A 55 -10.27 -11.41 -8.53
N VAL A 56 -10.78 -10.81 -9.62
CA VAL A 56 -11.77 -11.44 -10.50
C VAL A 56 -11.28 -12.82 -10.94
N ARG A 57 -10.04 -12.91 -11.46
CA ARG A 57 -9.48 -14.20 -11.90
C ARG A 57 -9.38 -15.25 -10.80
N VAL A 58 -9.08 -14.84 -9.57
CA VAL A 58 -9.00 -15.75 -8.43
C VAL A 58 -10.40 -16.22 -8.04
N LEU A 59 -11.36 -15.30 -7.91
CA LEU A 59 -12.74 -15.66 -7.57
C LEU A 59 -13.41 -16.54 -8.64
N ASP A 60 -13.15 -16.28 -9.93
CA ASP A 60 -13.64 -17.13 -11.04
C ASP A 60 -13.06 -18.55 -10.95
N ARG A 61 -11.78 -18.70 -10.66
CA ARG A 61 -11.12 -20.00 -10.49
C ARG A 61 -11.76 -20.85 -9.40
N HIS A 62 -12.18 -20.22 -8.32
CA HIS A 62 -12.87 -20.88 -7.21
C HIS A 62 -14.39 -20.96 -7.39
N GLY A 63 -14.96 -20.40 -8.48
CA GLY A 63 -16.40 -20.39 -8.74
C GLY A 63 -17.23 -19.56 -7.76
N ILE A 64 -16.58 -18.60 -7.09
CA ILE A 64 -17.21 -17.73 -6.06
C ILE A 64 -17.28 -16.26 -6.47
N ASN A 65 -17.14 -15.95 -7.76
CA ASN A 65 -17.31 -14.59 -8.25
C ASN A 65 -18.80 -14.21 -8.31
N THR A 66 -19.40 -14.01 -7.16
CA THR A 66 -20.81 -13.68 -6.99
C THR A 66 -20.99 -12.28 -6.38
N PRO A 67 -22.17 -11.65 -6.59
CA PRO A 67 -22.45 -10.34 -5.97
C PRO A 67 -22.32 -10.35 -4.44
N GLU A 68 -22.67 -11.47 -3.78
CA GLU A 68 -22.57 -11.64 -2.34
C GLU A 68 -21.12 -11.63 -1.89
N THR A 69 -20.24 -12.35 -2.60
CA THR A 69 -18.80 -12.39 -2.31
C THR A 69 -18.17 -11.01 -2.52
N LEU A 70 -18.48 -10.34 -3.62
CA LEU A 70 -17.99 -8.98 -3.90
C LEU A 70 -18.45 -7.98 -2.83
N LYS A 71 -19.71 -8.09 -2.39
CA LYS A 71 -20.24 -7.28 -1.30
C LYS A 71 -19.50 -7.56 0.01
N SER A 72 -19.28 -8.84 0.35
CA SER A 72 -18.53 -9.23 1.55
C SER A 72 -17.11 -8.65 1.56
N ILE A 73 -16.41 -8.70 0.43
CA ILE A 73 -15.07 -8.10 0.28
C ILE A 73 -15.14 -6.57 0.48
N LYS A 74 -16.14 -5.91 -0.10
CA LYS A 74 -16.33 -4.46 0.02
C LYS A 74 -16.64 -4.05 1.46
N ASP A 75 -17.51 -4.79 2.15
CA ASP A 75 -17.87 -4.57 3.56
C ASP A 75 -16.65 -4.79 4.48
N ASN A 76 -15.66 -5.57 4.03
CA ASN A 76 -14.37 -5.78 4.66
C ASN A 76 -13.26 -4.88 4.11
N ASP A 77 -13.58 -3.65 3.65
CA ASP A 77 -12.62 -2.65 3.15
C ASP A 77 -11.73 -3.17 2.01
N GLY A 78 -12.29 -3.99 1.13
CA GLY A 78 -11.59 -4.57 -0.01
C GLY A 78 -10.61 -5.70 0.35
N SER A 79 -10.59 -6.16 1.60
CA SER A 79 -9.77 -7.28 2.05
C SER A 79 -10.41 -8.62 1.70
N VAL A 80 -9.57 -9.60 1.36
CA VAL A 80 -9.98 -10.99 1.10
C VAL A 80 -9.59 -11.95 2.23
N GLN A 81 -8.99 -11.44 3.31
CA GLN A 81 -8.39 -12.29 4.35
C GLN A 81 -9.42 -13.18 5.07
N HIS A 82 -10.70 -12.77 5.12
CA HIS A 82 -11.82 -13.49 5.71
C HIS A 82 -12.36 -14.65 4.83
N LEU A 83 -11.94 -14.75 3.57
CA LEU A 83 -12.43 -15.81 2.66
C LEU A 83 -11.63 -17.09 2.88
N GLU A 84 -12.22 -18.08 3.57
CA GLU A 84 -11.56 -19.33 3.92
C GLU A 84 -11.22 -20.20 2.70
N ILE A 85 -11.98 -20.06 1.61
CA ILE A 85 -11.78 -20.84 0.38
C ILE A 85 -10.47 -20.49 -0.35
N LEU A 86 -9.91 -19.28 -0.09
CA LEU A 86 -8.66 -18.85 -0.70
C LEU A 86 -7.45 -19.45 0.03
N THR A 87 -6.48 -19.88 -0.76
CA THR A 87 -5.19 -20.34 -0.22
C THR A 87 -4.41 -19.19 0.40
N ASP A 88 -3.47 -19.50 1.30
CA ASP A 88 -2.60 -18.48 1.93
C ASP A 88 -1.80 -17.68 0.90
N ASN A 89 -1.35 -18.31 -0.19
CA ASN A 89 -0.66 -17.62 -1.28
C ASN A 89 -1.57 -16.64 -2.01
N GLU A 90 -2.83 -16.99 -2.27
CA GLU A 90 -3.80 -16.09 -2.89
C GLU A 90 -4.16 -14.93 -1.97
N LYS A 91 -4.35 -15.21 -0.67
CA LYS A 91 -4.56 -14.17 0.36
C LYS A 91 -3.36 -13.23 0.44
N MET A 92 -2.13 -13.74 0.45
CA MET A 92 -0.91 -12.94 0.45
C MET A 92 -0.78 -12.08 -0.81
N TYR A 93 -1.08 -12.65 -1.98
CA TYR A 93 -1.05 -11.93 -3.25
C TYR A 93 -2.09 -10.80 -3.32
N LEU A 94 -3.28 -11.02 -2.77
CA LEU A 94 -4.40 -10.06 -2.77
C LEU A 94 -4.45 -9.14 -1.54
N ARG A 95 -3.40 -9.10 -0.70
CA ARG A 95 -3.30 -8.11 0.39
C ARG A 95 -3.45 -6.71 -0.15
N THR A 96 -4.21 -5.90 0.55
CA THR A 96 -4.31 -4.45 0.31
C THR A 96 -3.04 -3.73 0.77
N ALA A 97 -2.86 -2.47 0.40
CA ALA A 97 -1.71 -1.67 0.82
C ALA A 97 -1.63 -1.51 2.35
N PHE A 98 -2.76 -1.52 3.04
CA PHE A 98 -2.85 -1.45 4.50
C PHE A 98 -2.47 -2.76 5.22
N GLU A 99 -2.47 -3.88 4.49
CA GLU A 99 -2.17 -5.22 5.02
C GLU A 99 -0.71 -5.66 4.73
N VAL A 100 0.06 -4.79 4.09
CA VAL A 100 1.48 -5.02 3.80
C VAL A 100 2.34 -4.25 4.79
N ASP A 101 3.38 -4.89 5.30
CA ASP A 101 4.40 -4.21 6.09
C ASP A 101 5.09 -3.13 5.23
N GLN A 102 4.99 -1.88 5.68
CA GLN A 102 5.48 -0.72 4.94
C GLN A 102 7.00 -0.69 4.77
N MET A 103 7.74 -1.44 5.59
CA MET A 103 9.18 -1.63 5.42
C MET A 103 9.52 -2.24 4.05
N TRP A 104 8.70 -3.17 3.56
CA TRP A 104 8.90 -3.75 2.22
C TRP A 104 8.67 -2.76 1.09
N ILE A 105 7.73 -1.84 1.25
CA ILE A 105 7.53 -0.75 0.27
C ILE A 105 8.78 0.14 0.21
N VAL A 106 9.35 0.45 1.38
CA VAL A 106 10.60 1.22 1.49
C VAL A 106 11.75 0.50 0.81
N GLU A 107 11.92 -0.81 1.05
CA GLU A 107 12.99 -1.60 0.43
C GLU A 107 12.87 -1.61 -1.10
N HIS A 108 11.68 -1.87 -1.63
CA HIS A 108 11.45 -1.83 -3.08
C HIS A 108 11.78 -0.46 -3.67
N ALA A 109 11.33 0.61 -3.02
CA ALA A 109 11.60 1.96 -3.48
C ALA A 109 13.09 2.32 -3.37
N ALA A 110 13.78 1.86 -2.33
CA ALA A 110 15.21 2.10 -2.13
C ALA A 110 16.06 1.47 -3.23
N VAL A 111 15.77 0.22 -3.60
CA VAL A 111 16.45 -0.44 -4.74
C VAL A 111 16.23 0.34 -6.03
N ALA A 112 15.01 0.81 -6.30
CA ALA A 112 14.73 1.61 -7.49
C ALA A 112 15.42 3.00 -7.43
N GLN A 113 15.55 3.60 -6.24
CA GLN A 113 16.14 4.94 -6.06
C GLN A 113 17.61 5.01 -6.51
N GLU A 114 18.35 3.91 -6.48
CA GLU A 114 19.72 3.86 -6.97
C GLU A 114 19.84 4.18 -8.46
N PHE A 115 18.78 3.88 -9.23
CA PHE A 115 18.72 4.05 -10.68
C PHE A 115 17.89 5.27 -11.11
N VAL A 116 17.21 5.93 -10.19
CA VAL A 116 16.33 7.07 -10.48
C VAL A 116 16.94 8.35 -9.95
N CYS A 117 17.24 9.29 -10.85
CA CYS A 117 17.92 10.54 -10.49
C CYS A 117 17.05 11.54 -9.72
N GLN A 118 15.74 11.49 -9.88
CA GLN A 118 14.79 12.26 -9.06
C GLN A 118 14.22 11.44 -7.89
N ALA A 119 13.38 12.07 -7.08
CA ALA A 119 12.67 11.38 -6.03
C ALA A 119 11.63 10.39 -6.61
N ILE A 120 11.37 9.33 -5.86
CA ILE A 120 10.29 8.39 -6.14
C ILE A 120 9.07 8.79 -5.32
N SER A 121 7.91 8.85 -5.96
CA SER A 121 6.64 9.11 -5.27
C SER A 121 6.17 7.86 -4.55
N VAL A 122 6.54 7.73 -3.27
CA VAL A 122 6.18 6.60 -2.40
C VAL A 122 5.03 7.03 -1.49
N ASN A 123 3.93 6.29 -1.52
CA ASN A 123 2.85 6.42 -0.55
C ASN A 123 3.01 5.37 0.56
N LEU A 124 2.73 5.75 1.79
CA LEU A 124 2.71 4.87 2.94
C LEU A 124 1.29 4.75 3.46
N PHE A 125 0.94 3.57 3.94
CA PHE A 125 -0.41 3.22 4.38
C PHE A 125 -0.37 2.62 5.79
N PHE A 126 -0.97 3.31 6.74
CA PHE A 126 -0.99 2.88 8.14
C PHE A 126 -2.42 2.67 8.61
N MET A 127 -2.62 1.66 9.44
CA MET A 127 -3.86 1.48 10.18
C MET A 127 -3.95 2.54 11.30
N PRO A 128 -5.16 2.90 11.76
CA PRO A 128 -5.34 4.00 12.73
C PRO A 128 -4.65 3.79 14.07
N ASP A 129 -4.50 2.55 14.46
CA ASP A 129 -3.97 2.09 15.75
C ASP A 129 -2.51 1.60 15.68
N VAL A 130 -1.84 1.82 14.52
CA VAL A 130 -0.43 1.46 14.38
C VAL A 130 0.42 2.19 15.43
N PRO A 131 1.37 1.50 16.08
CA PRO A 131 2.29 2.12 17.04
C PRO A 131 3.08 3.28 16.40
N ARG A 132 3.21 4.39 17.12
CA ARG A 132 3.97 5.55 16.63
C ARG A 132 5.44 5.20 16.35
N GLU A 133 5.99 4.30 17.16
CA GLU A 133 7.34 3.77 17.03
C GLU A 133 7.56 3.12 15.66
N TYR A 134 6.58 2.33 15.19
CA TYR A 134 6.65 1.72 13.86
C TYR A 134 6.58 2.78 12.75
N VAL A 135 5.67 3.77 12.85
CA VAL A 135 5.60 4.87 11.88
C VAL A 135 6.92 5.61 11.80
N ASN A 136 7.53 5.92 12.97
CA ASN A 136 8.82 6.57 13.04
C ASN A 136 9.92 5.69 12.45
N ALA A 137 9.95 4.39 12.78
CA ALA A 137 10.92 3.43 12.26
C ALA A 137 10.86 3.35 10.72
N VAL A 138 9.67 3.32 10.12
CA VAL A 138 9.51 3.33 8.65
C VAL A 138 10.12 4.60 8.03
N HIS A 139 9.84 5.79 8.60
CA HIS A 139 10.39 7.04 8.09
C HIS A 139 11.91 7.12 8.25
N PHE A 140 12.42 6.68 9.39
CA PHE A 140 13.85 6.64 9.63
C PHE A 140 14.55 5.65 8.69
N HIS A 141 13.92 4.51 8.43
CA HIS A 141 14.40 3.52 7.48
C HIS A 141 14.46 4.07 6.05
N MET A 142 13.42 4.82 5.62
CA MET A 142 13.44 5.52 4.33
C MET A 142 14.66 6.43 4.17
N TRP A 143 14.93 7.25 5.19
CA TRP A 143 16.10 8.12 5.20
C TRP A 143 17.40 7.33 5.17
N LYS A 144 17.53 6.31 6.01
CA LYS A 144 18.72 5.45 6.08
C LYS A 144 18.99 4.70 4.79
N ARG A 145 17.93 4.32 4.06
CA ARG A 145 18.03 3.65 2.76
C ARG A 145 18.23 4.62 1.58
N GLY A 146 18.37 5.94 1.85
CA GLY A 146 18.69 6.95 0.84
C GLY A 146 17.51 7.37 -0.02
N LEU A 147 16.27 7.11 0.38
CA LEU A 147 15.10 7.65 -0.31
C LEU A 147 15.06 9.17 -0.16
N LYS A 148 14.85 9.88 -1.25
CA LYS A 148 14.90 11.34 -1.30
C LYS A 148 13.65 12.01 -0.74
N SER A 149 12.50 11.36 -0.85
CA SER A 149 11.23 11.86 -0.30
C SER A 149 10.20 10.74 -0.17
N ARG A 150 9.14 11.02 0.57
CA ARG A 150 7.85 10.32 0.52
C ARG A 150 6.81 11.23 -0.14
N TYR A 151 5.70 10.65 -0.62
CA TYR A 151 4.62 11.43 -1.21
C TYR A 151 3.47 11.60 -0.21
N TYR A 152 2.57 10.63 -0.06
CA TYR A 152 1.49 10.67 0.92
C TYR A 152 1.70 9.66 2.05
N VAL A 153 1.21 10.02 3.24
CA VAL A 153 0.91 9.10 4.33
C VAL A 153 -0.60 9.02 4.45
N ARG A 154 -1.13 7.83 4.30
CA ARG A 154 -2.57 7.58 4.36
C ARG A 154 -2.89 6.73 5.57
N THR A 155 -3.87 7.17 6.35
CA THR A 155 -4.41 6.40 7.46
C THR A 155 -5.88 6.13 7.19
N LYS A 156 -6.36 4.91 7.48
CA LYS A 156 -7.79 4.62 7.38
C LYS A 156 -8.56 5.46 8.41
N PRO A 157 -9.74 6.01 8.05
CA PRO A 157 -10.58 6.67 9.03
C PRO A 157 -11.08 5.63 10.04
N VAL A 158 -11.10 6.01 11.32
CA VAL A 158 -11.75 5.21 12.36
C VAL A 158 -13.25 5.25 12.12
N LYS A 159 -13.84 4.11 11.75
CA LYS A 159 -15.31 4.00 11.69
C LYS A 159 -15.81 3.90 13.12
N SER A 160 -16.66 4.83 13.56
CA SER A 160 -17.27 4.78 14.88
C SER A 160 -18.24 3.59 14.99
N GLY A 161 -17.86 2.59 15.80
CA GLY A 161 -18.68 1.42 16.11
C GLY A 161 -17.84 0.29 16.71
N ASP A 162 -18.24 -0.22 17.87
CA ASP A 162 -17.48 -1.22 18.65
C ASP A 162 -17.13 -2.51 17.88
N ALA A 163 -18.02 -2.96 16.97
CA ALA A 163 -17.80 -4.15 16.14
C ALA A 163 -16.65 -4.00 15.11
N PHE A 164 -16.18 -2.76 14.86
CA PHE A 164 -15.09 -2.50 13.94
C PHE A 164 -13.72 -2.56 14.65
N ALA A 165 -13.66 -2.18 15.92
CA ALA A 165 -12.43 -2.22 16.70
C ALA A 165 -11.90 -3.66 16.82
N ASP A 166 -12.79 -4.62 17.11
CA ASP A 166 -12.42 -6.03 17.26
C ASP A 166 -11.91 -6.64 15.94
N LYS A 167 -12.58 -6.35 14.81
CA LYS A 167 -12.12 -6.78 13.49
C LYS A 167 -10.82 -6.11 13.04
N LEU A 168 -10.55 -4.92 13.53
CA LEU A 168 -9.32 -4.19 13.25
C LEU A 168 -8.14 -4.84 13.99
N ILE A 169 -8.34 -5.20 15.26
CA ILE A 169 -7.33 -5.87 16.10
C ILE A 169 -6.91 -7.20 15.49
N GLU A 170 -7.84 -7.99 14.97
CA GLU A 170 -7.56 -9.28 14.33
C GLU A 170 -6.73 -9.12 13.04
N ARG A 171 -6.93 -8.03 12.28
CA ARG A 171 -6.16 -7.71 11.07
C ARG A 171 -4.74 -7.22 11.34
N ILE A 172 -4.51 -6.56 12.47
CA ILE A 172 -3.20 -6.02 12.85
C ILE A 172 -2.23 -7.12 13.21
N GLN A 173 -2.72 -8.26 13.68
CA GLN A 173 -1.90 -9.45 13.98
C GLN A 173 -1.15 -9.98 12.76
N THR A 174 -1.46 -9.52 11.53
CA THR A 174 -0.72 -9.90 10.33
C THR A 174 0.62 -9.20 10.15
N ILE A 175 0.84 -8.07 10.83
CA ILE A 175 2.10 -7.32 10.80
C ILE A 175 2.72 -7.38 12.19
N ASP A 176 3.83 -8.08 12.29
CA ASP A 176 4.60 -8.16 13.53
C ASP A 176 5.45 -6.90 13.71
N TYR A 177 4.88 -5.89 14.33
CA TYR A 177 5.56 -4.62 14.59
C TYR A 177 6.74 -4.76 15.56
N SER A 178 6.79 -5.83 16.38
CA SER A 178 7.87 -6.05 17.34
C SER A 178 9.24 -6.27 16.66
N LYS A 179 9.25 -6.79 15.44
CA LYS A 179 10.47 -6.97 14.64
C LYS A 179 11.13 -5.65 14.25
N HIS A 180 10.45 -4.55 14.38
CA HIS A 180 10.92 -3.22 14.01
C HIS A 180 11.21 -2.32 15.24
N SER A 181 11.02 -2.84 16.46
CA SER A 181 11.22 -2.09 17.71
C SER A 181 12.69 -1.91 18.10
N THR A 182 13.63 -2.53 17.39
CA THR A 182 15.08 -2.42 17.65
C THR A 182 15.73 -1.18 17.04
N PHE A 183 14.98 -0.31 16.40
CA PHE A 183 15.48 1.01 16.06
C PHE A 183 15.57 1.83 17.35
N GLU A 184 16.81 2.23 17.70
CA GLU A 184 17.11 3.10 18.82
C GLU A 184 16.05 4.19 18.94
N SER A 185 15.41 4.28 20.09
CA SER A 185 14.42 5.31 20.41
C SER A 185 15.03 6.66 20.06
N CYS A 186 14.38 7.39 19.19
CA CYS A 186 14.82 8.73 18.85
C CYS A 186 14.58 9.61 20.08
N LEU A 187 15.65 9.95 20.81
CA LEU A 187 15.61 10.81 22.00
C LEU A 187 14.90 12.15 21.79
N ALA A 188 14.72 12.57 20.53
CA ALA A 188 13.93 13.77 20.18
C ALA A 188 12.42 13.57 20.29
N CYS A 189 11.90 12.33 20.43
CA CYS A 189 10.48 12.05 20.56
C CYS A 189 10.02 11.79 22.01
N GLU A 190 10.94 11.80 22.97
CA GLU A 190 10.66 11.61 24.39
C GLU A 190 10.52 12.94 25.19
N GLY A 191 10.47 14.07 24.48
CA GLY A 191 10.29 15.39 25.06
C GLY A 191 8.86 15.89 25.02
#